data_581414d18649b6b6268ae6df5c2b070d
#
_entry.id   581414d18649b6b6268ae6df5c2b070d
#
_cell.length_a   1.000
_cell.length_b   1.000
_cell.length_c   1.000
_cell.angle_alpha   90.00
_cell.angle_beta   90.00
_cell.angle_gamma   90.00
#
_symmetry.space_group_name_H-M   'P 1'
#
loop_
_entity.id
_entity.type
_entity.pdbx_description
1 polymer ?
#
loop_
_entity_poly.entity_id
_entity_poly.type
_entity_poly.pdbx_seq_one_letter_code
_entity_poly.pdbx_strand_id
1 'polypeptide(L)'
;DHEAAYATLIEGMDKSLGDLMDWLEKNGEADNTIILFMSDNGGLASTSEWRDGPLYTQNYPLLSGKGSLCEGGIREPMIVSWPGVAQPNTRCDKYLLIEDFYPTILEMAGVKDYETVQPIDGISFVPLLTGTGDPSKGRSLFWNMPNNWGNDGPGINFNCAVRNGDWKLIYYYGTGKKELFLSLIHI
;
A
#
# COMPACT_ATOMS: atom_id res chain seq x y z
N ASP A 1 -12.17 25.87 4.75
CA ASP A 1 -11.89 25.20 3.48
C ASP A 1 -11.27 23.82 3.75
N HIS A 2 -11.97 22.74 3.33
CA HIS A 2 -11.56 21.36 3.63
C HIS A 2 -10.26 20.95 2.93
N GLU A 3 -9.99 21.49 1.74
CA GLU A 3 -8.75 21.21 1.02
C GLU A 3 -7.54 21.78 1.76
N ALA A 4 -7.64 23.00 2.25
CA ALA A 4 -6.59 23.63 3.03
C ALA A 4 -6.34 22.87 4.35
N ALA A 5 -7.41 22.44 5.03
CA ALA A 5 -7.29 21.64 6.25
C ALA A 5 -6.61 20.28 5.97
N TYR A 6 -6.96 19.63 4.87
CA TYR A 6 -6.31 18.37 4.46
C TYR A 6 -4.84 18.57 4.11
N ALA A 7 -4.52 19.63 3.37
CA ALA A 7 -3.12 19.97 3.06
C ALA A 7 -2.30 20.22 4.33
N THR A 8 -2.88 20.92 5.33
CA THR A 8 -2.23 21.16 6.63
C THR A 8 -1.97 19.86 7.41
N LEU A 9 -2.87 18.86 7.30
CA LEU A 9 -2.65 17.55 7.93
C LEU A 9 -1.46 16.82 7.28
N ILE A 10 -1.34 16.87 5.95
CA ILE A 10 -0.20 16.26 5.22
C ILE A 10 1.10 16.97 5.59
N GLU A 11 1.09 18.32 5.65
CA GLU A 11 2.24 19.11 6.05
C GLU A 11 2.67 18.80 7.51
N GLY A 12 1.71 18.62 8.41
CA GLY A 12 1.97 18.19 9.78
C GLY A 12 2.55 16.79 9.89
N MET A 13 2.08 15.86 9.05
CA MET A 13 2.64 14.50 8.96
C MET A 13 4.08 14.53 8.45
N ASP A 14 4.35 15.25 7.37
CA ASP A 14 5.68 15.41 6.78
C ASP A 14 6.67 16.01 7.79
N LYS A 15 6.23 17.09 8.47
CA LYS A 15 7.02 17.69 9.56
C LYS A 15 7.32 16.71 10.67
N SER A 16 6.35 15.91 11.10
CA SER A 16 6.54 14.94 12.20
C SER A 16 7.56 13.87 11.83
N LEU A 17 7.54 13.40 10.58
CA LEU A 17 8.55 12.47 10.08
C LEU A 17 9.93 13.13 10.02
N GLY A 18 10.02 14.37 9.54
CA GLY A 18 11.25 15.15 9.54
C GLY A 18 11.82 15.33 10.95
N ASP A 19 11.00 15.74 11.92
CA ASP A 19 11.43 15.90 13.32
C ASP A 19 11.96 14.58 13.92
N LEU A 20 11.37 13.43 13.55
CA LEU A 20 11.85 12.12 13.95
C LEU A 20 13.22 11.80 13.33
N MET A 21 13.38 12.04 12.04
CA MET A 21 14.64 11.81 11.31
C MET A 21 15.77 12.69 11.89
N ASP A 22 15.49 13.96 12.12
CA ASP A 22 16.43 14.90 12.76
C ASP A 22 16.84 14.43 14.18
N TRP A 23 15.89 13.87 14.92
CA TRP A 23 16.17 13.32 16.24
C TRP A 23 17.10 12.10 16.16
N LEU A 24 16.85 11.18 15.24
CA LEU A 24 17.69 10.00 15.02
C LEU A 24 19.12 10.40 14.62
N GLU A 25 19.27 11.36 13.72
CA GLU A 25 20.58 11.87 13.30
C GLU A 25 21.33 12.52 14.48
N LYS A 26 20.67 13.40 15.21
CA LYS A 26 21.24 14.12 16.36
C LYS A 26 21.69 13.19 17.49
N ASN A 27 21.05 12.03 17.64
CA ASN A 27 21.38 11.06 18.67
C ASN A 27 22.29 9.92 18.17
N GLY A 28 22.73 9.96 16.90
CA GLY A 28 23.63 8.95 16.32
C GLY A 28 22.95 7.60 16.04
N GLU A 29 21.61 7.58 15.92
CA GLU A 29 20.83 6.37 15.70
C GLU A 29 20.41 6.21 14.23
N ALA A 30 20.62 7.22 13.38
CA ALA A 30 20.14 7.22 12.01
C ALA A 30 20.71 6.06 11.19
N ASP A 31 22.00 5.75 11.32
CA ASP A 31 22.65 4.66 10.59
C ASP A 31 22.23 3.26 11.04
N ASN A 32 21.61 3.16 12.22
CA ASN A 32 21.13 1.90 12.81
C ASN A 32 19.59 1.81 12.84
N THR A 33 18.91 2.67 12.09
CA THR A 33 17.45 2.71 12.05
C THR A 33 16.94 2.48 10.63
N ILE A 34 16.00 1.53 10.47
CA ILE A 34 15.25 1.32 9.24
C ILE A 34 13.93 2.08 9.35
N ILE A 35 13.62 2.88 8.32
CA ILE A 35 12.34 3.60 8.24
C ILE A 35 11.52 2.99 7.11
N LEU A 36 10.32 2.51 7.43
CA LEU A 36 9.28 2.09 6.49
C LEU A 36 8.12 3.08 6.61
N PHE A 37 7.92 3.90 5.58
CA PHE A 37 6.83 4.87 5.53
C PHE A 37 5.87 4.49 4.41
N MET A 38 4.58 4.33 4.74
CA MET A 38 3.56 3.96 3.78
C MET A 38 2.18 4.45 4.22
N SER A 39 1.25 4.54 3.27
CA SER A 39 -0.17 4.71 3.60
C SER A 39 -0.83 3.35 3.91
N ASP A 40 -1.87 3.37 4.73
CA ASP A 40 -2.66 2.19 5.09
C ASP A 40 -3.67 1.80 3.99
N ASN A 41 -4.18 2.79 3.27
CA ASN A 41 -5.13 2.65 2.15
C ASN A 41 -5.19 3.93 1.32
N GLY A 42 -5.84 3.86 0.18
CA GLY A 42 -6.04 5.02 -0.68
C GLY A 42 -6.85 6.15 -0.05
N GLY A 43 -6.66 7.35 -0.56
CA GLY A 43 -7.42 8.52 -0.16
C GLY A 43 -8.93 8.30 -0.32
N LEU A 44 -9.72 8.94 0.51
CA LEU A 44 -11.18 8.82 0.51
C LEU A 44 -11.79 9.57 -0.69
N ALA A 45 -11.85 8.90 -1.83
CA ALA A 45 -12.31 9.43 -3.13
C ALA A 45 -13.71 8.93 -3.54
N SER A 46 -14.44 8.28 -2.63
CA SER A 46 -15.82 7.84 -2.86
C SER A 46 -16.82 8.80 -2.25
N THR A 47 -18.01 8.92 -2.86
CA THR A 47 -19.14 9.63 -2.27
C THR A 47 -19.74 8.80 -1.15
N SER A 48 -20.17 9.44 -0.07
CA SER A 48 -20.92 8.80 1.00
C SER A 48 -22.04 9.71 1.49
N GLU A 49 -23.12 9.13 2.00
CA GLU A 49 -24.23 9.87 2.62
C GLU A 49 -23.80 10.68 3.85
N TRP A 50 -22.65 10.34 4.41
CA TRP A 50 -22.09 10.99 5.60
C TRP A 50 -21.16 12.17 5.29
N ARG A 51 -21.00 12.50 4.01
CA ARG A 51 -20.07 13.53 3.56
C ARG A 51 -20.80 14.69 2.88
N ASP A 52 -20.82 15.81 3.54
CA ASP A 52 -21.32 17.05 2.96
C ASP A 52 -20.25 17.71 2.09
N GLY A 53 -20.63 18.10 0.87
CA GLY A 53 -19.79 18.87 -0.03
C GLY A 53 -18.95 18.08 -1.04
N PRO A 54 -18.13 18.78 -1.83
CA PRO A 54 -17.31 18.15 -2.87
C PRO A 54 -16.19 17.29 -2.27
N LEU A 55 -15.74 16.32 -3.04
CA LEU A 55 -14.56 15.51 -2.70
C LEU A 55 -13.31 16.39 -2.71
N TYR A 56 -12.58 16.40 -1.61
CA TYR A 56 -11.31 17.14 -1.44
C TYR A 56 -10.09 16.21 -1.40
N THR A 57 -10.30 14.89 -1.54
CA THR A 57 -9.28 13.88 -1.69
C THR A 57 -9.57 13.05 -2.92
N GLN A 58 -8.54 12.67 -3.64
CA GLN A 58 -8.63 11.83 -4.83
C GLN A 58 -7.32 11.06 -5.03
N ASN A 59 -7.37 10.00 -5.82
CA ASN A 59 -6.21 9.17 -6.12
C ASN A 59 -5.84 9.21 -7.61
N TYR A 60 -6.29 10.23 -8.33
CA TYR A 60 -6.03 10.35 -9.77
C TYR A 60 -4.53 10.22 -10.09
N PRO A 61 -4.13 9.46 -11.12
CA PRO A 61 -5.00 8.83 -12.15
C PRO A 61 -5.58 7.46 -11.75
N LEU A 62 -5.38 6.99 -10.52
CA LEU A 62 -5.90 5.71 -10.05
C LEU A 62 -7.41 5.76 -9.80
N LEU A 63 -8.11 4.72 -10.22
CA LEU A 63 -9.55 4.62 -10.07
C LEU A 63 -9.97 4.38 -8.63
N SER A 64 -11.01 5.12 -8.16
CA SER A 64 -11.62 4.97 -6.83
C SER A 64 -10.70 5.35 -5.67
N GLY A 65 -10.92 4.79 -4.48
CA GLY A 65 -10.20 5.13 -3.26
C GLY A 65 -10.48 4.17 -2.11
N LYS A 66 -10.31 4.65 -0.90
CA LYS A 66 -10.52 3.88 0.34
C LYS A 66 -11.79 3.03 0.29
N GLY A 67 -11.67 1.76 0.66
CA GLY A 67 -12.77 0.79 0.63
C GLY A 67 -12.97 0.09 -0.73
N SER A 68 -12.14 0.38 -1.73
CA SER A 68 -12.22 -0.20 -3.07
C SER A 68 -11.09 -1.19 -3.32
N LEU A 69 -11.37 -2.23 -4.10
CA LEU A 69 -10.36 -3.10 -4.69
C LEU A 69 -9.81 -2.58 -6.03
N CYS A 70 -10.22 -1.40 -6.50
CA CYS A 70 -9.54 -0.69 -7.58
C CYS A 70 -8.19 -0.13 -7.11
N GLU A 71 -7.32 0.25 -8.05
CA GLU A 71 -5.96 0.69 -7.73
C GLU A 71 -5.92 1.89 -6.77
N GLY A 72 -6.86 2.83 -6.87
CA GLY A 72 -6.94 3.98 -5.97
C GLY A 72 -7.23 3.63 -4.51
N GLY A 73 -7.69 2.41 -4.23
CA GLY A 73 -7.98 1.96 -2.86
C GLY A 73 -6.89 1.09 -2.23
N ILE A 74 -6.06 0.44 -3.05
CA ILE A 74 -5.11 -0.58 -2.59
C ILE A 74 -3.68 -0.43 -3.12
N ARG A 75 -3.42 0.52 -4.02
CA ARG A 75 -2.08 0.82 -4.53
C ARG A 75 -1.49 2.01 -3.79
N GLU A 76 -0.79 1.72 -2.70
CA GLU A 76 -0.28 2.73 -1.80
C GLU A 76 1.20 3.04 -2.06
N PRO A 77 1.60 4.32 -1.91
CA PRO A 77 3.00 4.67 -1.95
C PRO A 77 3.72 4.12 -0.71
N MET A 78 4.95 3.66 -0.92
CA MET A 78 5.83 3.23 0.16
C MET A 78 7.24 3.80 -0.07
N ILE A 79 7.87 4.24 1.01
CA ILE A 79 9.26 4.67 1.04
C ILE A 79 10.01 3.81 2.05
N VAL A 80 11.18 3.34 1.66
CA VAL A 80 12.06 2.56 2.54
C VAL A 80 13.40 3.28 2.63
N SER A 81 13.83 3.57 3.86
CA SER A 81 15.20 3.98 4.17
C SER A 81 15.87 2.89 4.98
N TRP A 82 16.89 2.27 4.41
CA TRP A 82 17.70 1.25 5.07
C TRP A 82 19.18 1.57 4.85
N PRO A 83 19.80 2.30 5.79
CA PRO A 83 21.16 2.79 5.65
C PRO A 83 22.17 1.68 5.36
N GLY A 84 23.04 1.92 4.39
CA GLY A 84 24.08 0.97 4.00
C GLY A 84 23.60 -0.27 3.22
N VAL A 85 22.29 -0.47 3.04
CA VAL A 85 21.71 -1.65 2.36
C VAL A 85 20.87 -1.25 1.14
N ALA A 86 19.80 -0.49 1.33
CA ALA A 86 18.99 -0.03 0.21
C ALA A 86 19.68 1.13 -0.54
N GLN A 87 19.70 1.06 -1.86
CA GLN A 87 20.28 2.12 -2.66
C GLN A 87 19.41 3.38 -2.64
N PRO A 88 19.97 4.56 -2.30
CA PRO A 88 19.20 5.80 -2.30
C PRO A 88 18.76 6.20 -3.71
N ASN A 89 17.67 6.96 -3.80
CA ASN A 89 17.10 7.49 -5.04
C ASN A 89 16.75 6.42 -6.09
N THR A 90 16.46 5.21 -5.66
CA THR A 90 15.94 4.13 -6.53
C THR A 90 14.42 4.05 -6.46
N ARG A 91 13.83 3.46 -7.48
CA ARG A 91 12.40 3.20 -7.57
C ARG A 91 12.15 1.73 -7.90
N CYS A 92 11.12 1.15 -7.28
CA CYS A 92 10.68 -0.21 -7.55
C CYS A 92 9.16 -0.19 -7.80
N ASP A 93 8.73 -0.73 -8.94
CA ASP A 93 7.32 -0.80 -9.35
C ASP A 93 6.71 -2.20 -9.13
N LYS A 94 7.30 -2.99 -8.24
CA LYS A 94 6.80 -4.34 -7.91
C LYS A 94 5.66 -4.28 -6.90
N TYR A 95 4.71 -5.19 -7.07
CA TYR A 95 3.56 -5.29 -6.16
C TYR A 95 3.94 -6.05 -4.90
N LEU A 96 3.54 -5.48 -3.77
CA LEU A 96 3.70 -6.05 -2.43
C LEU A 96 2.33 -6.13 -1.77
N LEU A 97 2.19 -7.03 -0.81
CA LEU A 97 1.02 -7.12 0.07
C LEU A 97 1.44 -6.87 1.52
N ILE A 98 0.48 -6.53 2.36
CA ILE A 98 0.76 -6.23 3.77
C ILE A 98 1.35 -7.44 4.51
N GLU A 99 0.96 -8.65 4.16
CA GLU A 99 1.51 -9.88 4.72
C GLU A 99 3.01 -10.09 4.42
N ASP A 100 3.56 -9.41 3.40
CA ASP A 100 4.97 -9.48 3.03
C ASP A 100 5.86 -8.74 4.04
N PHE A 101 5.29 -7.82 4.82
CA PHE A 101 6.05 -7.02 5.79
C PHE A 101 6.57 -7.86 6.95
N TYR A 102 5.81 -8.82 7.44
CA TYR A 102 6.24 -9.64 8.56
C TYR A 102 7.55 -10.39 8.29
N PRO A 103 7.66 -11.25 7.24
CA PRO A 103 8.92 -11.91 6.92
C PRO A 103 10.02 -10.93 6.51
N THR A 104 9.68 -9.81 5.89
CA THR A 104 10.65 -8.78 5.50
C THR A 104 11.28 -8.12 6.72
N ILE A 105 10.48 -7.69 7.69
CA ILE A 105 10.97 -7.03 8.91
C ILE A 105 11.84 -7.98 9.71
N LEU A 106 11.48 -9.25 9.82
CA LEU A 106 12.32 -10.26 10.47
C LEU A 106 13.67 -10.43 9.77
N GLU A 107 13.67 -10.51 8.45
CA GLU A 107 14.91 -10.60 7.66
C GLU A 107 15.77 -9.34 7.80
N MET A 108 15.17 -8.14 7.76
CA MET A 108 15.84 -6.86 7.99
C MET A 108 16.48 -6.80 9.38
N ALA A 109 15.83 -7.37 10.39
CA ALA A 109 16.33 -7.47 11.76
C ALA A 109 17.37 -8.58 11.96
N GLY A 110 17.70 -9.34 10.91
CA GLY A 110 18.67 -10.44 10.97
C GLY A 110 18.14 -11.70 11.65
N VAL A 111 16.83 -11.82 11.87
CA VAL A 111 16.20 -13.02 12.42
C VAL A 111 16.06 -14.07 11.33
N LYS A 112 16.75 -15.20 11.46
CA LYS A 112 16.80 -16.24 10.43
C LYS A 112 15.92 -17.45 10.75
N ASP A 113 15.90 -17.86 12.01
CA ASP A 113 15.16 -19.03 12.45
C ASP A 113 14.01 -18.57 13.35
N TYR A 114 12.81 -18.55 12.82
CA TYR A 114 11.61 -18.22 13.59
C TYR A 114 10.49 -19.22 13.32
N GLU A 115 9.76 -19.55 14.37
CA GLU A 115 8.56 -20.37 14.28
C GLU A 115 7.32 -19.47 14.36
N THR A 116 6.30 -19.83 13.61
CA THR A 116 5.02 -19.11 13.63
C THR A 116 3.90 -20.05 14.00
N VAL A 117 2.90 -19.51 14.71
CA VAL A 117 1.71 -20.26 15.14
C VAL A 117 0.84 -20.68 13.95
N GLN A 118 0.95 -19.96 12.86
CA GLN A 118 0.21 -20.19 11.62
C GLN A 118 1.13 -20.07 10.39
N PRO A 119 0.79 -20.68 9.27
CA PRO A 119 1.50 -20.47 8.01
C PRO A 119 1.51 -18.99 7.64
N ILE A 120 2.63 -18.53 7.07
CA ILE A 120 2.79 -17.18 6.55
C ILE A 120 2.62 -17.23 5.04
N ASP A 121 1.69 -16.44 4.51
CA ASP A 121 1.45 -16.31 3.07
C ASP A 121 2.37 -15.25 2.42
N GLY A 122 2.92 -14.36 3.25
CA GLY A 122 3.84 -13.30 2.82
C GLY A 122 5.22 -13.83 2.42
N ILE A 123 5.87 -13.11 1.53
CA ILE A 123 7.25 -13.34 1.10
C ILE A 123 8.09 -12.09 1.36
N SER A 124 9.32 -12.28 1.83
CA SER A 124 10.22 -11.14 2.05
C SER A 124 10.55 -10.41 0.75
N PHE A 125 10.45 -9.10 0.77
CA PHE A 125 10.86 -8.23 -0.33
C PHE A 125 12.25 -7.61 -0.15
N VAL A 126 13.05 -8.07 0.81
CA VAL A 126 14.46 -7.67 0.95
C VAL A 126 15.23 -7.79 -0.36
N PRO A 127 15.06 -8.85 -1.19
CA PRO A 127 15.73 -8.93 -2.49
C PRO A 127 15.45 -7.78 -3.45
N LEU A 128 14.26 -7.16 -3.37
CA LEU A 128 13.94 -5.95 -4.16
C LEU A 128 14.73 -4.73 -3.67
N LEU A 129 14.91 -4.60 -2.36
CA LEU A 129 15.63 -3.49 -1.74
C LEU A 129 17.14 -3.56 -1.98
N THR A 130 17.68 -4.78 -2.04
CA THR A 130 19.11 -5.04 -2.26
C THR A 130 19.47 -5.21 -3.73
N GLY A 131 18.46 -5.28 -4.63
CA GLY A 131 18.68 -5.54 -6.06
C GLY A 131 19.13 -6.96 -6.38
N THR A 132 18.96 -7.92 -5.47
CA THR A 132 19.42 -9.29 -5.63
C THR A 132 18.42 -10.23 -6.30
N GLY A 133 17.16 -9.80 -6.46
CA GLY A 133 16.15 -10.59 -7.13
C GLY A 133 14.74 -10.03 -7.05
N ASP A 134 13.79 -10.73 -7.64
CA ASP A 134 12.36 -10.42 -7.62
C ASP A 134 11.55 -11.60 -7.06
N PRO A 135 11.30 -11.66 -5.76
CA PRO A 135 10.54 -12.74 -5.13
C PRO A 135 9.04 -12.72 -5.52
N SER A 136 8.53 -11.60 -6.05
CA SER A 136 7.14 -11.46 -6.49
C SER A 136 6.89 -12.00 -7.90
N LYS A 137 7.93 -12.43 -8.62
CA LYS A 137 7.81 -12.87 -10.01
C LYS A 137 6.89 -14.08 -10.17
N GLY A 138 5.83 -13.88 -10.96
CA GLY A 138 4.83 -14.92 -11.23
C GLY A 138 3.83 -15.14 -10.10
N ARG A 139 3.88 -14.38 -9.02
CA ARG A 139 2.93 -14.44 -7.92
C ARG A 139 1.58 -13.85 -8.32
N SER A 140 0.51 -14.56 -7.96
CA SER A 140 -0.85 -13.99 -7.98
C SER A 140 -1.15 -13.36 -6.63
N LEU A 141 -1.79 -12.19 -6.66
CA LEU A 141 -2.21 -11.45 -5.47
C LEU A 141 -3.72 -11.52 -5.34
N PHE A 142 -4.22 -11.74 -4.13
CA PHE A 142 -5.64 -11.93 -3.86
C PHE A 142 -6.13 -10.96 -2.80
N TRP A 143 -7.35 -10.45 -2.99
CA TRP A 143 -8.07 -9.63 -2.03
C TRP A 143 -9.48 -10.15 -1.87
N ASN A 144 -9.99 -10.13 -0.65
CA ASN A 144 -11.36 -10.50 -0.34
C ASN A 144 -11.98 -9.44 0.57
N MET A 145 -13.01 -8.78 0.06
CA MET A 145 -13.76 -7.74 0.75
C MET A 145 -15.25 -8.12 0.79
N PRO A 146 -15.64 -9.05 1.66
CA PRO A 146 -17.03 -9.54 1.71
C PRO A 146 -17.97 -8.58 2.43
N ASN A 147 -17.49 -7.47 2.96
CA ASN A 147 -18.23 -6.54 3.79
C ASN A 147 -18.84 -5.39 2.99
N ASN A 148 -19.92 -4.82 3.52
CA ASN A 148 -20.41 -3.52 3.07
C ASN A 148 -19.58 -2.42 3.71
N TRP A 149 -18.97 -1.58 2.90
CA TRP A 149 -18.21 -0.42 3.36
C TRP A 149 -19.12 0.79 3.65
N GLY A 150 -20.37 0.78 3.17
CA GLY A 150 -21.32 1.88 3.34
C GLY A 150 -21.19 3.01 2.32
N ASN A 151 -20.23 2.93 1.40
CA ASN A 151 -20.06 3.87 0.30
C ASN A 151 -20.34 3.16 -1.03
N ASP A 152 -20.72 3.93 -2.05
CA ASP A 152 -20.85 3.43 -3.40
C ASP A 152 -19.65 3.84 -4.27
N GLY A 153 -19.33 3.02 -5.25
CA GLY A 153 -18.27 3.32 -6.20
C GLY A 153 -17.65 2.08 -6.84
N PRO A 154 -16.79 2.28 -7.83
CA PRO A 154 -16.09 1.18 -8.48
C PRO A 154 -15.24 0.37 -7.49
N GLY A 155 -15.35 -0.95 -7.55
CA GLY A 155 -14.59 -1.87 -6.70
C GLY A 155 -14.94 -1.85 -5.21
N ILE A 156 -16.06 -1.22 -4.82
CA ILE A 156 -16.53 -1.14 -3.44
C ILE A 156 -17.64 -2.17 -3.18
N ASN A 157 -17.72 -2.67 -1.96
CA ASN A 157 -18.74 -3.58 -1.42
C ASN A 157 -18.79 -4.99 -2.05
N PHE A 158 -18.84 -6.00 -1.19
CA PHE A 158 -19.12 -7.40 -1.51
C PHE A 158 -18.37 -7.95 -2.72
N ASN A 159 -17.05 -7.82 -2.75
CA ASN A 159 -16.24 -8.25 -3.88
C ASN A 159 -14.96 -8.95 -3.47
N CYS A 160 -14.33 -9.59 -4.43
CA CYS A 160 -12.95 -10.07 -4.35
C CYS A 160 -12.20 -9.73 -5.62
N ALA A 161 -10.89 -9.75 -5.54
CA ALA A 161 -10.04 -9.50 -6.69
C ALA A 161 -8.85 -10.46 -6.74
N VAL A 162 -8.38 -10.70 -7.94
CA VAL A 162 -7.09 -11.36 -8.20
C VAL A 162 -6.30 -10.52 -9.19
N ARG A 163 -5.02 -10.36 -8.92
CA ARG A 163 -4.04 -9.82 -9.87
C ARG A 163 -3.04 -10.91 -10.23
N ASN A 164 -2.77 -11.06 -11.51
CA ASN A 164 -1.69 -11.88 -12.02
C ASN A 164 -0.95 -11.09 -13.12
N GLY A 165 0.27 -10.70 -12.83
CA GLY A 165 1.02 -9.75 -13.66
C GLY A 165 0.23 -8.46 -13.89
N ASP A 166 0.03 -8.09 -15.15
CA ASP A 166 -0.67 -6.87 -15.54
C ASP A 166 -2.20 -7.00 -15.52
N TRP A 167 -2.73 -8.19 -15.36
CA TRP A 167 -4.16 -8.43 -15.34
C TRP A 167 -4.71 -8.41 -13.93
N LYS A 168 -5.86 -7.74 -13.74
CA LYS A 168 -6.63 -7.72 -12.50
C LYS A 168 -8.09 -7.99 -12.79
N LEU A 169 -8.67 -8.98 -12.13
CA LEU A 169 -10.09 -9.31 -12.18
C LEU A 169 -10.73 -8.95 -10.85
N ILE A 170 -11.83 -8.21 -10.89
CA ILE A 170 -12.71 -7.97 -9.74
C ILE A 170 -14.02 -8.71 -9.97
N TYR A 171 -14.47 -9.47 -8.97
CA TYR A 171 -15.74 -10.21 -8.97
C TYR A 171 -16.64 -9.69 -7.85
N TYR A 172 -17.86 -9.31 -8.19
CA TYR A 172 -18.85 -8.78 -7.25
C TYR A 172 -19.84 -9.86 -6.84
N TYR A 173 -19.85 -10.24 -5.57
CA TYR A 173 -20.65 -11.35 -5.05
C TYR A 173 -22.15 -11.15 -5.23
N GLY A 174 -22.67 -9.94 -5.00
CA GLY A 174 -24.12 -9.68 -5.03
C GLY A 174 -24.73 -9.71 -6.43
N THR A 175 -23.95 -9.39 -7.46
CA THR A 175 -24.44 -9.27 -8.86
C THR A 175 -23.88 -10.32 -9.80
N GLY A 176 -22.81 -11.01 -9.40
CA GLY A 176 -22.04 -11.88 -10.28
C GLY A 176 -21.24 -11.13 -11.36
N LYS A 177 -21.23 -9.78 -11.32
CA LYS A 177 -20.47 -8.94 -12.25
C LYS A 177 -18.97 -9.26 -12.16
N LYS A 178 -18.31 -9.19 -13.30
CA LYS A 178 -16.85 -9.34 -13.42
C LYS A 178 -16.30 -8.14 -14.17
N GLU A 179 -15.24 -7.55 -13.65
CA GLU A 179 -14.50 -6.46 -14.30
C GLU A 179 -13.06 -6.90 -14.48
N LEU A 180 -12.56 -6.85 -15.70
CA LEU A 180 -11.20 -7.20 -16.05
C LEU A 180 -10.44 -5.94 -16.45
N PHE A 181 -9.33 -5.70 -15.78
CA PHE A 181 -8.45 -4.56 -16.00
C PHE A 181 -7.09 -5.03 -16.50
N LEU A 182 -6.53 -4.26 -17.44
CA LEU A 182 -5.13 -4.37 -17.83
C LEU A 182 -4.39 -3.16 -17.29
N SER A 183 -3.43 -3.39 -16.43
CA SER A 183 -2.69 -2.36 -15.66
C SER A 183 -2.08 -1.24 -16.52
N LEU A 184 -1.77 -1.52 -17.80
CA LEU A 184 -1.17 -0.56 -18.73
C LEU A 184 -2.16 0.45 -19.34
N ILE A 185 -3.48 0.19 -19.27
CA ILE A 185 -4.52 0.99 -19.95
C ILE A 185 -5.70 1.37 -19.04
N HIS A 186 -5.77 0.83 -17.84
CA HIS A 186 -6.83 1.11 -16.88
C HIS A 186 -6.23 1.60 -15.54
N ILE A 187 -5.43 2.63 -15.64
CA ILE A 187 -4.89 3.32 -14.47
C ILE A 187 -5.96 4.17 -13.83
#